data_49546b31fbf8bf263d34418df2b1964f
#
_entry.id   49546b31fbf8bf263d34418df2b1964f
#
_cell.length_a   1.000
_cell.length_b   1.000
_cell.length_c   1.000
_cell.angle_alpha   90.00
_cell.angle_beta   90.00
_cell.angle_gamma   90.00
#
_symmetry.space_group_name_H-M   'P 1'
#
loop_
_entity.id
_entity.type
_entity.pdbx_description
1 polymer ?
#
loop_
_entity_poly.entity_id
_entity_poly.type
_entity_poly.pdbx_seq_one_letter_code
_entity_poly.pdbx_strand_id
1 'polypeptide(L)'
;MKALISLALVALVLAFSPVAQASKTTSQTRVPRPAHFVFKDKKTGRVESADVIASYRQGRIVYPLAKVDPRLDKRMVRAASIAQERARAHSKSACWHYVKEALLASGAVNSRPKSVYAKEAGEELVRNYGFKKLAIRDPYQAPIGAVLVYGARRAAGHVEIRTKTGFVSDFRNKKPSRRPLIGVYAKV
;
A
#
# COMPACT_ATOMS: atom_id res chain seq x y z
N MET A 1 76.60 -50.01 51.95
CA MET A 1 76.74 -48.75 51.23
C MET A 1 75.37 -48.25 50.93
N LYS A 2 74.96 -47.30 51.70
CA LYS A 2 73.53 -46.86 51.78
C LYS A 2 73.38 -45.60 50.97
N ALA A 3 72.56 -45.61 49.92
CA ALA A 3 72.19 -44.45 49.17
C ALA A 3 70.94 -43.83 49.81
N LEU A 4 71.01 -42.55 50.22
CA LEU A 4 69.95 -41.74 50.71
C LEU A 4 69.24 -41.11 49.55
N ILE A 5 67.98 -41.41 49.42
CA ILE A 5 67.08 -40.78 48.45
C ILE A 5 66.44 -39.59 49.14
N SER A 6 66.74 -38.37 48.68
CA SER A 6 66.18 -37.14 49.15
C SER A 6 64.85 -36.86 48.40
N LEU A 7 63.74 -36.84 49.11
CA LEU A 7 62.41 -36.59 48.59
C LEU A 7 62.15 -35.05 48.59
N ALA A 8 62.20 -34.43 47.45
CA ALA A 8 61.85 -33.01 47.33
C ALA A 8 60.34 -32.88 47.16
N LEU A 9 59.69 -32.27 48.14
CA LEU A 9 58.26 -31.96 48.14
C LEU A 9 58.03 -30.65 47.39
N VAL A 10 57.46 -30.73 46.17
CA VAL A 10 57.06 -29.56 45.43
C VAL A 10 55.65 -29.21 45.82
N ALA A 11 55.47 -28.11 46.56
CA ALA A 11 54.19 -27.56 46.90
C ALA A 11 53.65 -26.80 45.71
N LEU A 12 52.62 -27.33 45.06
CA LEU A 12 51.89 -26.65 44.00
C LEU A 12 50.87 -25.70 44.60
N VAL A 13 51.15 -24.41 44.58
CA VAL A 13 50.20 -23.34 44.98
C VAL A 13 49.22 -23.09 43.83
N LEU A 14 48.02 -23.63 43.97
CA LEU A 14 46.93 -23.29 43.03
C LEU A 14 46.41 -21.92 43.40
N ALA A 15 46.74 -20.92 42.60
CA ALA A 15 46.16 -19.59 42.65
C ALA A 15 44.71 -19.65 42.13
N PHE A 16 43.73 -19.59 43.03
CA PHE A 16 42.33 -19.36 42.67
C PHE A 16 42.16 -17.89 42.24
N SER A 17 42.05 -17.65 40.95
CA SER A 17 41.60 -16.38 40.44
C SER A 17 40.05 -16.28 40.58
N PRO A 18 39.50 -15.25 41.21
CA PRO A 18 38.07 -15.07 41.21
C PRO A 18 37.59 -14.69 39.80
N VAL A 19 36.85 -15.59 39.17
CA VAL A 19 36.12 -15.28 37.94
C VAL A 19 35.04 -14.24 38.30
N ALA A 20 35.27 -13.02 37.89
CA ALA A 20 34.26 -11.96 37.97
C ALA A 20 33.11 -12.38 37.05
N GLN A 21 32.01 -12.83 37.63
CA GLN A 21 30.74 -13.01 36.92
C GLN A 21 30.21 -11.65 36.55
N ALA A 22 30.46 -11.27 35.30
CA ALA A 22 29.77 -10.12 34.70
C ALA A 22 28.27 -10.43 34.66
N SER A 23 27.53 -9.88 35.59
CA SER A 23 26.07 -9.85 35.56
C SER A 23 25.65 -9.16 34.29
N LYS A 24 25.20 -9.92 33.28
CA LYS A 24 24.50 -9.37 32.14
C LYS A 24 23.22 -8.73 32.62
N THR A 25 23.29 -7.45 32.94
CA THR A 25 22.08 -6.62 33.08
C THR A 25 21.40 -6.59 31.72
N THR A 26 20.45 -7.49 31.53
CA THR A 26 19.54 -7.45 30.38
C THR A 26 18.75 -6.19 30.54
N SER A 27 19.20 -5.13 29.89
CA SER A 27 18.42 -3.90 29.72
C SER A 27 17.16 -4.30 28.95
N GLN A 28 16.10 -4.63 29.69
CA GLN A 28 14.78 -4.76 29.10
C GLN A 28 14.44 -3.40 28.52
N THR A 29 14.60 -3.29 27.20
CA THR A 29 14.11 -2.15 26.45
C THR A 29 12.60 -2.12 26.65
N ARG A 30 12.16 -1.29 27.61
CA ARG A 30 10.75 -1.05 27.88
C ARG A 30 10.15 -0.55 26.58
N VAL A 31 9.43 -1.42 25.87
CA VAL A 31 8.64 -1.03 24.69
C VAL A 31 7.71 0.09 25.18
N PRO A 32 7.83 1.31 24.65
CA PRO A 32 6.96 2.40 25.05
C PRO A 32 5.51 1.95 24.82
N ARG A 33 4.70 1.99 25.88
CA ARG A 33 3.26 1.77 25.70
C ARG A 33 2.76 2.83 24.71
N PRO A 34 1.96 2.44 23.71
CA PRO A 34 1.39 3.41 22.80
C PRO A 34 0.63 4.46 23.61
N ALA A 35 0.83 5.72 23.28
CA ALA A 35 0.08 6.79 23.89
C ALA A 35 -1.41 6.58 23.58
N HIS A 36 -2.26 6.68 24.60
CA HIS A 36 -3.71 6.57 24.43
C HIS A 36 -4.30 7.97 24.46
N PHE A 37 -5.14 8.27 23.48
CA PHE A 37 -6.00 9.44 23.51
C PHE A 37 -7.30 9.06 24.21
N VAL A 38 -7.59 9.71 25.35
CA VAL A 38 -8.80 9.46 26.12
C VAL A 38 -9.74 10.65 25.94
N PHE A 39 -10.97 10.37 25.53
CA PHE A 39 -11.99 11.42 25.38
C PHE A 39 -13.32 10.99 26.01
N LYS A 40 -14.06 11.96 26.51
CA LYS A 40 -15.40 11.76 27.04
C LYS A 40 -16.41 12.23 26.00
N ASP A 41 -17.21 11.30 25.50
CA ASP A 41 -18.33 11.65 24.62
C ASP A 41 -19.34 12.52 25.38
N LYS A 42 -19.57 13.72 24.85
CA LYS A 42 -20.48 14.68 25.49
C LYS A 42 -21.95 14.26 25.46
N LYS A 43 -22.35 13.38 24.52
CA LYS A 43 -23.74 12.92 24.39
C LYS A 43 -24.03 11.73 25.27
N THR A 44 -23.12 10.80 25.38
CA THR A 44 -23.32 9.54 26.12
C THR A 44 -22.69 9.54 27.49
N GLY A 45 -21.78 10.48 27.79
CA GLY A 45 -21.00 10.54 29.03
C GLY A 45 -19.94 9.43 29.12
N ARG A 46 -19.82 8.56 28.13
CA ARG A 46 -18.83 7.45 28.09
C ARG A 46 -17.43 7.98 27.88
N VAL A 47 -16.51 7.36 28.61
CA VAL A 47 -15.07 7.56 28.38
C VAL A 47 -14.59 6.50 27.40
N GLU A 48 -14.08 6.95 26.26
CA GLU A 48 -13.52 6.11 25.21
C GLU A 48 -12.03 6.39 25.06
N SER A 49 -11.26 5.39 24.67
CA SER A 49 -9.83 5.54 24.41
C SER A 49 -9.50 5.06 23.01
N ALA A 50 -8.63 5.77 22.33
CA ALA A 50 -8.08 5.40 21.05
C ALA A 50 -6.55 5.37 21.13
N ASP A 51 -5.94 4.37 20.49
CA ASP A 51 -4.49 4.28 20.41
C ASP A 51 -3.95 5.40 19.53
N VAL A 52 -3.01 6.17 20.08
CA VAL A 52 -2.27 7.15 19.29
C VAL A 52 -1.18 6.41 18.52
N ILE A 53 -1.32 6.32 17.22
CA ILE A 53 -0.30 5.77 16.34
C ILE A 53 0.81 6.80 16.20
N ALA A 54 1.83 6.72 17.07
CA ALA A 54 2.95 7.67 17.09
C ALA A 54 3.83 7.60 15.83
N SER A 55 3.80 6.50 15.10
CA SER A 55 4.47 6.37 13.81
C SER A 55 3.59 5.59 12.85
N TYR A 56 3.07 6.26 11.85
CA TYR A 56 2.43 5.61 10.72
C TYR A 56 3.52 4.93 9.87
N ARG A 57 3.83 3.69 10.19
CA ARG A 57 4.62 2.87 9.27
C ARG A 57 3.72 2.55 8.10
N GLN A 58 3.91 3.26 7.01
CA GLN A 58 3.35 2.85 5.73
C GLN A 58 3.74 1.40 5.54
N GLY A 59 2.73 0.51 5.46
CA GLY A 59 2.97 -0.91 5.21
C GLY A 59 3.91 -1.04 4.02
N ARG A 60 4.79 -2.05 4.04
CA ARG A 60 5.78 -2.31 2.99
C ARG A 60 5.14 -2.10 1.63
N ILE A 61 5.62 -1.11 0.89
CA ILE A 61 5.17 -0.84 -0.47
C ILE A 61 5.71 -1.99 -1.30
N VAL A 62 4.83 -2.94 -1.60
CA VAL A 62 5.21 -4.21 -2.24
C VAL A 62 5.53 -4.03 -3.72
N TYR A 63 5.26 -2.85 -4.29
CA TYR A 63 5.48 -2.56 -5.72
C TYR A 63 5.99 -1.14 -5.90
N PRO A 64 6.73 -0.88 -7.00
CA PRO A 64 7.20 0.47 -7.26
C PRO A 64 6.01 1.43 -7.22
N LEU A 65 6.17 2.49 -6.43
CA LEU A 65 5.20 3.58 -6.42
C LEU A 65 4.98 4.05 -7.85
N ALA A 66 3.73 4.11 -8.26
CA ALA A 66 3.42 4.73 -9.52
C ALA A 66 3.90 6.18 -9.51
N LYS A 67 4.43 6.63 -10.61
CA LYS A 67 4.90 8.00 -10.81
C LYS A 67 3.83 8.83 -11.49
N VAL A 68 3.82 10.11 -11.20
CA VAL A 68 3.07 11.09 -11.99
C VAL A 68 3.82 11.27 -13.31
N ASP A 69 3.16 11.10 -14.43
CA ASP A 69 3.70 11.47 -15.73
C ASP A 69 3.30 12.93 -16.01
N PRO A 70 4.26 13.86 -16.11
CA PRO A 70 3.96 15.28 -16.32
C PRO A 70 3.30 15.59 -17.66
N ARG A 71 3.34 14.65 -18.61
CA ARG A 71 2.68 14.77 -19.92
C ARG A 71 1.18 14.52 -19.83
N LEU A 72 0.70 13.88 -18.76
CA LEU A 72 -0.71 13.63 -18.56
C LEU A 72 -1.44 14.88 -18.08
N ASP A 73 -2.67 15.02 -18.53
CA ASP A 73 -3.59 16.04 -18.00
C ASP A 73 -3.69 15.91 -16.46
N LYS A 74 -3.45 17.01 -15.76
CA LYS A 74 -3.49 17.07 -14.27
C LYS A 74 -4.83 16.56 -13.70
N ARG A 75 -5.91 16.66 -14.47
CA ARG A 75 -7.24 16.14 -14.11
C ARG A 75 -7.24 14.63 -13.93
N MET A 76 -6.32 13.90 -14.57
CA MET A 76 -6.18 12.45 -14.38
C MET A 76 -5.70 12.10 -12.98
N VAL A 77 -4.72 12.83 -12.45
CA VAL A 77 -4.24 12.66 -11.08
C VAL A 77 -5.35 12.99 -10.08
N ARG A 78 -6.10 14.07 -10.35
CA ARG A 78 -7.27 14.45 -9.53
C ARG A 78 -8.34 13.36 -9.57
N ALA A 79 -8.59 12.73 -10.70
CA ALA A 79 -9.53 11.61 -10.80
C ALA A 79 -9.11 10.43 -9.92
N ALA A 80 -7.80 10.12 -9.87
CA ALA A 80 -7.29 9.09 -8.99
C ALA A 80 -7.53 9.40 -7.50
N SER A 81 -7.31 10.65 -7.08
CA SER A 81 -7.57 11.08 -5.70
C SER A 81 -9.05 10.98 -5.34
N ILE A 82 -9.93 11.50 -6.20
CA ILE A 82 -11.38 11.43 -6.00
C ILE A 82 -11.87 9.98 -5.94
N ALA A 83 -11.36 9.11 -6.83
CA ALA A 83 -11.71 7.70 -6.80
C ALA A 83 -11.25 7.02 -5.51
N GLN A 84 -10.06 7.37 -5.00
CA GLN A 84 -9.57 6.85 -3.72
C GLN A 84 -10.44 7.29 -2.53
N GLU A 85 -10.87 8.54 -2.49
CA GLU A 85 -11.73 9.07 -1.41
C GLU A 85 -13.09 8.38 -1.40
N ARG A 86 -13.67 8.14 -2.58
CA ARG A 86 -14.99 7.56 -2.75
C ARG A 86 -15.03 6.03 -2.71
N ALA A 87 -13.87 5.37 -2.78
CA ALA A 87 -13.78 3.92 -2.81
C ALA A 87 -14.28 3.28 -1.51
N ARG A 88 -15.01 2.20 -1.66
CA ARG A 88 -15.54 1.40 -0.55
C ARG A 88 -14.49 0.40 -0.04
N ALA A 89 -14.76 -0.19 1.12
CA ALA A 89 -13.92 -1.25 1.67
C ALA A 89 -13.96 -2.53 0.82
N HIS A 90 -15.12 -2.83 0.21
CA HIS A 90 -15.33 -4.01 -0.61
C HIS A 90 -16.03 -3.65 -1.91
N SER A 91 -15.84 -4.50 -2.95
CA SER A 91 -16.48 -4.32 -4.25
C SER A 91 -18.02 -4.40 -4.15
N LYS A 92 -18.66 -3.54 -4.93
CA LYS A 92 -20.11 -3.52 -5.14
C LYS A 92 -20.47 -3.88 -6.59
N SER A 93 -19.54 -4.45 -7.34
CA SER A 93 -19.69 -4.77 -8.77
C SER A 93 -20.07 -3.55 -9.64
N ALA A 94 -19.65 -2.36 -9.21
CA ALA A 94 -19.98 -1.08 -9.83
C ALA A 94 -18.73 -0.31 -10.30
N CYS A 95 -17.65 -1.05 -10.67
CA CYS A 95 -16.35 -0.48 -11.00
C CYS A 95 -16.42 0.67 -12.01
N TRP A 96 -17.12 0.47 -13.14
CA TRP A 96 -17.23 1.48 -14.19
C TRP A 96 -18.08 2.68 -13.74
N HIS A 97 -19.11 2.46 -12.95
CA HIS A 97 -19.89 3.55 -12.38
C HIS A 97 -19.02 4.51 -11.54
N TYR A 98 -18.23 3.97 -10.62
CA TYR A 98 -17.36 4.77 -9.75
C TYR A 98 -16.25 5.50 -10.52
N VAL A 99 -15.65 4.85 -11.50
CA VAL A 99 -14.62 5.46 -12.35
C VAL A 99 -15.22 6.59 -13.19
N LYS A 100 -16.41 6.41 -13.78
CA LYS A 100 -17.12 7.49 -14.49
C LYS A 100 -17.32 8.72 -13.62
N GLU A 101 -17.81 8.53 -12.39
CA GLU A 101 -18.04 9.63 -11.47
C GLU A 101 -16.75 10.35 -11.07
N ALA A 102 -15.66 9.62 -10.89
CA ALA A 102 -14.36 10.22 -10.60
C ALA A 102 -13.80 11.02 -11.79
N LEU A 103 -13.92 10.50 -13.00
CA LEU A 103 -13.52 11.19 -14.23
C LEU A 103 -14.34 12.46 -14.46
N LEU A 104 -15.65 12.40 -14.24
CA LEU A 104 -16.54 13.56 -14.36
C LEU A 104 -16.21 14.60 -13.30
N ALA A 105 -16.13 14.22 -12.03
CA ALA A 105 -15.86 15.12 -10.92
C ALA A 105 -14.48 15.78 -11.00
N SER A 106 -13.49 15.12 -11.62
CA SER A 106 -12.17 15.70 -11.86
C SER A 106 -12.14 16.67 -13.04
N GLY A 107 -13.17 16.66 -13.90
CA GLY A 107 -13.21 17.37 -15.17
C GLY A 107 -12.38 16.71 -16.28
N ALA A 108 -11.90 15.47 -16.08
CA ALA A 108 -11.20 14.72 -17.14
C ALA A 108 -12.12 14.38 -18.31
N VAL A 109 -13.41 14.23 -18.04
CA VAL A 109 -14.48 14.17 -19.06
C VAL A 109 -15.49 15.28 -18.80
N ASN A 110 -16.08 15.82 -19.86
CA ASN A 110 -17.07 16.91 -19.80
C ASN A 110 -18.51 16.42 -19.60
N SER A 111 -18.75 15.14 -19.80
CA SER A 111 -20.04 14.49 -19.58
C SER A 111 -19.82 13.08 -19.10
N ARG A 112 -20.84 12.50 -18.48
CA ARG A 112 -20.75 11.13 -17.96
C ARG A 112 -20.68 10.11 -19.10
N PRO A 113 -19.67 9.24 -19.18
CA PRO A 113 -19.60 8.21 -20.20
C PRO A 113 -20.85 7.31 -20.20
N LYS A 114 -21.32 6.92 -21.41
CA LYS A 114 -22.59 6.22 -21.60
C LYS A 114 -22.47 4.70 -21.64
N SER A 115 -21.31 4.14 -22.06
CA SER A 115 -21.14 2.68 -22.17
C SER A 115 -21.54 1.95 -20.90
N VAL A 116 -22.24 0.82 -21.07
CA VAL A 116 -22.73 0.03 -19.95
C VAL A 116 -21.63 -0.91 -19.44
N TYR A 117 -20.91 -1.53 -20.35
CA TYR A 117 -19.89 -2.52 -20.02
C TYR A 117 -18.52 -1.86 -19.79
N ALA A 118 -17.87 -2.29 -18.71
CA ALA A 118 -16.53 -1.80 -18.36
C ALA A 118 -15.49 -2.06 -19.47
N LYS A 119 -15.59 -3.16 -20.19
CA LYS A 119 -14.71 -3.51 -21.32
C LYS A 119 -14.77 -2.52 -22.50
N GLU A 120 -15.85 -1.75 -22.62
CA GLU A 120 -16.06 -0.76 -23.67
C GLU A 120 -15.51 0.63 -23.29
N ALA A 121 -15.14 0.80 -22.03
CA ALA A 121 -14.70 2.08 -21.49
C ALA A 121 -13.55 2.70 -22.27
N GLY A 122 -12.58 1.89 -22.69
CA GLY A 122 -11.39 2.38 -23.40
C GLY A 122 -11.73 2.99 -24.75
N GLU A 123 -12.60 2.34 -25.54
CA GLU A 123 -13.03 2.85 -26.85
C GLU A 123 -13.84 4.13 -26.70
N GLU A 124 -14.76 4.17 -25.74
CA GLU A 124 -15.56 5.36 -25.49
C GLU A 124 -14.69 6.54 -25.04
N LEU A 125 -13.74 6.32 -24.13
CA LEU A 125 -12.84 7.37 -23.65
C LEU A 125 -11.97 7.94 -24.80
N VAL A 126 -11.50 7.09 -25.69
CA VAL A 126 -10.72 7.53 -26.86
C VAL A 126 -11.61 8.30 -27.84
N ARG A 127 -12.77 7.74 -28.20
CA ARG A 127 -13.64 8.30 -29.24
C ARG A 127 -14.28 9.63 -28.82
N ASN A 128 -14.73 9.73 -27.56
CA ASN A 128 -15.61 10.81 -27.15
C ASN A 128 -14.94 11.84 -26.23
N TYR A 129 -13.81 11.49 -25.58
CA TYR A 129 -13.24 12.32 -24.52
C TYR A 129 -11.76 12.67 -24.72
N GLY A 130 -11.17 12.30 -25.86
CA GLY A 130 -9.80 12.65 -26.21
C GLY A 130 -8.73 11.91 -25.42
N PHE A 131 -9.06 10.74 -24.87
CA PHE A 131 -8.06 9.86 -24.28
C PHE A 131 -7.22 9.19 -25.36
N LYS A 132 -6.00 8.80 -24.98
CA LYS A 132 -5.12 8.00 -25.81
C LYS A 132 -4.84 6.66 -25.13
N LYS A 133 -4.74 5.61 -25.95
CA LYS A 133 -4.26 4.31 -25.48
C LYS A 133 -2.73 4.39 -25.36
N LEU A 134 -2.21 4.13 -24.18
CA LEU A 134 -0.78 4.14 -23.91
C LEU A 134 -0.17 2.78 -24.30
N ALA A 135 1.09 2.77 -24.76
CA ALA A 135 1.82 1.56 -25.12
C ALA A 135 2.33 0.82 -23.87
N ILE A 136 1.44 0.58 -22.91
CA ILE A 136 1.73 -0.06 -21.63
C ILE A 136 1.00 -1.39 -21.59
N ARG A 137 1.75 -2.47 -21.34
CA ARG A 137 1.21 -3.85 -21.21
C ARG A 137 1.18 -4.35 -19.78
N ASP A 138 2.03 -3.80 -18.92
CA ASP A 138 2.08 -4.13 -17.49
C ASP A 138 1.29 -3.08 -16.70
N PRO A 139 0.20 -3.47 -15.99
CA PRO A 139 -0.59 -2.55 -15.17
C PRO A 139 0.23 -1.76 -14.14
N TYR A 140 1.31 -2.34 -13.62
CA TYR A 140 2.15 -1.68 -12.63
C TYR A 140 2.95 -0.51 -13.18
N GLN A 141 3.21 -0.49 -14.48
CA GLN A 141 3.90 0.61 -15.17
C GLN A 141 2.96 1.77 -15.54
N ALA A 142 1.67 1.59 -15.33
CA ALA A 142 0.72 2.66 -15.61
C ALA A 142 0.98 3.88 -14.70
N PRO A 143 0.99 5.11 -15.25
CA PRO A 143 1.16 6.32 -14.47
C PRO A 143 -0.08 6.60 -13.60
N ILE A 144 0.10 7.39 -12.55
CA ILE A 144 -1.01 7.79 -11.67
C ILE A 144 -2.08 8.51 -12.49
N GLY A 145 -3.33 8.09 -12.29
CA GLY A 145 -4.49 8.63 -13.00
C GLY A 145 -4.85 7.86 -14.26
N ALA A 146 -3.96 7.05 -14.82
CA ALA A 146 -4.32 6.22 -15.97
C ALA A 146 -5.49 5.28 -15.67
N VAL A 147 -6.38 5.13 -16.63
CA VAL A 147 -7.53 4.23 -16.59
C VAL A 147 -7.12 2.90 -17.23
N LEU A 148 -7.24 1.82 -16.47
CA LEU A 148 -6.93 0.48 -16.91
C LEU A 148 -8.23 -0.27 -17.19
N VAL A 149 -8.35 -0.82 -18.38
CA VAL A 149 -9.55 -1.55 -18.84
C VAL A 149 -9.20 -3.00 -19.07
N TYR A 150 -10.01 -3.87 -18.48
CA TYR A 150 -9.80 -5.31 -18.53
C TYR A 150 -10.97 -6.04 -19.19
N GLY A 151 -10.63 -7.05 -19.96
CA GLY A 151 -11.59 -7.87 -20.67
C GLY A 151 -12.24 -8.94 -19.81
N ALA A 152 -13.34 -9.47 -20.35
CA ALA A 152 -13.94 -10.73 -19.91
C ALA A 152 -14.74 -11.31 -21.07
N ARG A 153 -14.61 -12.63 -21.29
CA ARG A 153 -15.26 -13.29 -22.44
C ARG A 153 -16.77 -13.13 -22.44
N ARG A 154 -17.43 -13.38 -21.30
CA ARG A 154 -18.90 -13.38 -21.16
C ARG A 154 -19.41 -12.45 -20.05
N ALA A 155 -18.59 -11.48 -19.62
CA ALA A 155 -18.96 -10.54 -18.57
C ALA A 155 -18.65 -9.09 -18.95
N ALA A 156 -19.09 -8.16 -18.11
CA ALA A 156 -18.94 -6.72 -18.33
C ALA A 156 -17.49 -6.20 -18.39
N GLY A 157 -16.51 -7.01 -18.01
CA GLY A 157 -15.13 -6.57 -17.87
C GLY A 157 -14.87 -5.93 -16.51
N HIS A 158 -13.78 -5.15 -16.42
CA HIS A 158 -13.42 -4.39 -15.23
C HIS A 158 -12.68 -3.11 -15.62
N VAL A 159 -12.83 -2.06 -14.83
CA VAL A 159 -12.12 -0.79 -14.99
C VAL A 159 -11.62 -0.32 -13.64
N GLU A 160 -10.38 0.17 -13.61
CA GLU A 160 -9.79 0.78 -12.43
C GLU A 160 -8.89 1.96 -12.81
N ILE A 161 -8.58 2.82 -11.87
CA ILE A 161 -7.64 3.94 -12.02
C ILE A 161 -6.38 3.61 -11.25
N ARG A 162 -5.22 3.84 -11.85
CA ARG A 162 -3.93 3.73 -11.19
C ARG A 162 -3.76 4.82 -10.14
N THR A 163 -3.42 4.43 -8.92
CA THR A 163 -3.11 5.33 -7.81
C THR A 163 -1.66 5.18 -7.39
N LYS A 164 -1.18 6.03 -6.50
CA LYS A 164 0.20 5.94 -6.00
C LYS A 164 0.54 4.58 -5.41
N THR A 165 -0.39 3.96 -4.68
CA THR A 165 -0.16 2.75 -3.88
C THR A 165 -0.89 1.52 -4.39
N GLY A 166 -1.61 1.62 -5.51
CA GLY A 166 -2.39 0.51 -6.04
C GLY A 166 -3.34 0.93 -7.13
N PHE A 167 -4.51 0.35 -7.10
CA PHE A 167 -5.56 0.50 -8.09
C PHE A 167 -6.89 0.77 -7.38
N VAL A 168 -7.74 1.55 -7.99
CA VAL A 168 -9.04 1.91 -7.42
C VAL A 168 -10.15 1.84 -8.47
N SER A 169 -11.24 1.23 -8.07
CA SER A 169 -12.51 1.23 -8.80
C SER A 169 -13.63 1.66 -7.86
N ASP A 170 -14.63 0.82 -7.63
CA ASP A 170 -15.59 0.94 -6.53
C ASP A 170 -14.99 0.57 -5.16
N PHE A 171 -13.80 -0.04 -5.16
CA PHE A 171 -13.01 -0.37 -3.98
C PHE A 171 -11.51 -0.20 -4.26
N ARG A 172 -10.70 -0.20 -3.20
CA ARG A 172 -9.23 -0.09 -3.30
C ARG A 172 -8.60 -1.47 -3.35
N ASN A 173 -7.61 -1.63 -4.23
CA ASN A 173 -6.80 -2.85 -4.30
C ASN A 173 -5.31 -2.52 -4.46
N LYS A 174 -4.45 -3.27 -3.78
CA LYS A 174 -2.99 -3.16 -3.93
C LYS A 174 -2.49 -3.79 -5.23
N LYS A 175 -3.20 -4.78 -5.74
CA LYS A 175 -2.87 -5.52 -6.98
C LYS A 175 -3.87 -5.18 -8.07
N PRO A 176 -3.44 -5.19 -9.34
CA PRO A 176 -4.35 -4.98 -10.46
C PRO A 176 -5.32 -6.16 -10.61
N SER A 177 -6.37 -5.96 -11.39
CA SER A 177 -7.28 -7.02 -11.77
C SER A 177 -6.53 -8.19 -12.42
N ARG A 178 -6.93 -9.42 -12.10
CA ARG A 178 -6.38 -10.65 -12.71
C ARG A 178 -6.94 -10.92 -14.12
N ARG A 179 -7.88 -10.13 -14.59
CA ARG A 179 -8.46 -10.25 -15.93
C ARG A 179 -7.47 -9.79 -17.00
N PRO A 180 -7.59 -10.26 -18.25
CA PRO A 180 -6.75 -9.80 -19.35
C PRO A 180 -6.85 -8.28 -19.52
N LEU A 181 -5.72 -7.58 -19.55
CA LEU A 181 -5.67 -6.15 -19.80
C LEU A 181 -5.97 -5.86 -21.28
N ILE A 182 -7.00 -5.06 -21.57
CA ILE A 182 -7.32 -4.57 -22.91
C ILE A 182 -6.43 -3.37 -23.24
N GLY A 183 -6.21 -2.50 -22.27
CA GLY A 183 -5.34 -1.35 -22.45
C GLY A 183 -5.32 -0.41 -21.26
N VAL A 184 -4.35 0.50 -21.30
CA VAL A 184 -4.16 1.61 -20.37
C VAL A 184 -4.46 2.89 -21.13
N TYR A 185 -5.28 3.75 -20.56
CA TYR A 185 -5.80 4.95 -21.23
C TYR A 185 -5.56 6.18 -20.37
N ALA A 186 -5.15 7.27 -20.97
CA ALA A 186 -5.00 8.54 -20.29
C ALA A 186 -5.21 9.72 -21.26
N LYS A 187 -5.49 10.89 -20.70
CA LYS A 187 -5.52 12.15 -21.41
C LYS A 187 -4.13 12.79 -21.34
N VAL A 188 -3.60 13.20 -22.49
CA VAL A 188 -2.25 13.77 -22.64
C VAL A 188 -2.38 15.21 -23.07
#